data_d99276f7f26fd965b19efcea7c2d1949
#
_entry.id   d99276f7f26fd965b19efcea7c2d1949
#
_cell.length_a   1.000
_cell.length_b   1.000
_cell.length_c   1.000
_cell.angle_alpha   90.00
_cell.angle_beta   90.00
_cell.angle_gamma   90.00
#
_symmetry.space_group_name_H-M   'P 1'
#
loop_
_entity.id
_entity.type
_entity.pdbx_description
1 polymer ?
#
loop_
_entity_poly.entity_id
_entity_poly.type
_entity_poly.pdbx_seq_one_letter_code
_entity_poly.pdbx_strand_id
1 'polypeptide(L)'
;MQPLRRDSKPMDLSRKTYVTPFKLILFTLLALFFAAIVLWKGARRPLAICMVAFFWLLASGWLTAPLLRLAQPHWRTETPATFAPRTAIIMLGGGTIYGDDHVLMPPRDVLARIAASAEYYAACKRAAHTCHVIVSGGNPQRHRATEADTYLPYLLRRQVPRADIVLENSSRTTYENARNVSSILQGSRYDSLILITSAYQMPRALLDFHRFGLAPQPMISNAIGARLGVLPRYDNLASAEIALHELIGIAQFHVYRAIGWF
;
A
#
# COMPACT_ATOMS: atom_id res chain seq x y z
N MET A 1 -46.84 -12.54 4.25
CA MET A 1 -45.52 -12.78 3.65
C MET A 1 -45.28 -11.76 2.56
N GLN A 2 -44.58 -10.65 2.84
CA GLN A 2 -44.19 -9.67 1.84
C GLN A 2 -42.72 -9.94 1.49
N PRO A 3 -42.29 -9.92 0.18
CA PRO A 3 -40.92 -10.11 -0.20
C PRO A 3 -40.12 -8.83 0.06
N LEU A 4 -39.02 -8.94 0.78
CA LEU A 4 -38.01 -7.91 0.99
C LEU A 4 -37.36 -7.53 -0.35
N ARG A 5 -37.66 -6.33 -0.83
CA ARG A 5 -37.05 -5.70 -2.00
C ARG A 5 -35.58 -5.38 -1.67
N ARG A 6 -34.64 -6.13 -2.26
CA ARG A 6 -33.21 -5.82 -2.28
C ARG A 6 -32.94 -4.74 -3.30
N ASP A 7 -33.02 -3.48 -2.92
CA ASP A 7 -32.45 -2.38 -3.71
C ASP A 7 -30.97 -2.22 -3.33
N SER A 8 -30.11 -3.05 -3.92
CA SER A 8 -28.67 -2.83 -3.90
C SER A 8 -28.29 -1.94 -5.11
N LYS A 9 -28.37 -0.61 -4.93
CA LYS A 9 -27.67 0.30 -5.85
C LYS A 9 -26.18 0.05 -5.77
N PRO A 10 -25.48 -0.15 -6.90
CA PRO A 10 -24.02 -0.21 -6.89
C PRO A 10 -23.50 1.14 -6.41
N MET A 11 -22.67 1.11 -5.36
CA MET A 11 -22.04 2.28 -4.78
C MET A 11 -21.09 2.90 -5.82
N ASP A 12 -21.45 4.05 -6.35
CA ASP A 12 -20.62 4.83 -7.27
C ASP A 12 -19.39 5.40 -6.54
N LEU A 13 -18.28 4.66 -6.60
CA LEU A 13 -16.99 5.01 -6.02
C LEU A 13 -16.18 6.01 -6.88
N SER A 14 -16.77 6.56 -7.96
CA SER A 14 -15.99 7.29 -8.96
C SER A 14 -15.72 8.77 -8.66
N ARG A 15 -16.30 9.37 -7.61
CA ARG A 15 -16.32 10.84 -7.47
C ARG A 15 -15.84 11.45 -6.15
N LYS A 16 -15.26 10.72 -5.19
CA LYS A 16 -14.76 11.39 -3.98
C LYS A 16 -13.26 11.19 -3.79
N THR A 17 -12.54 12.29 -3.89
CA THR A 17 -11.16 12.48 -3.52
C THR A 17 -11.03 12.32 -2.01
N TYR A 18 -10.76 11.10 -1.55
CA TYR A 18 -10.42 10.88 -0.15
C TYR A 18 -9.06 11.51 0.13
N VAL A 19 -9.05 12.47 1.03
CA VAL A 19 -7.82 13.13 1.50
C VAL A 19 -7.03 12.11 2.31
N THR A 20 -6.04 11.47 1.68
CA THR A 20 -5.09 10.61 2.39
C THR A 20 -4.14 11.48 3.22
N PRO A 21 -3.72 11.04 4.43
CA PRO A 21 -2.79 11.80 5.29
C PRO A 21 -1.38 11.96 4.72
N PHE A 22 -1.09 11.44 3.53
CA PHE A 22 0.23 11.37 2.91
C PHE A 22 0.60 12.59 2.02
N LYS A 23 0.22 13.81 2.42
CA LYS A 23 0.65 15.02 1.68
C LYS A 23 1.91 15.68 2.27
N LEU A 24 2.58 15.01 3.21
CA LEU A 24 3.64 15.63 4.01
C LEU A 24 4.88 15.96 3.18
N ILE A 25 5.26 15.10 2.24
CA ILE A 25 6.49 15.26 1.45
C ILE A 25 6.36 16.45 0.48
N LEU A 26 5.28 16.48 -0.29
CA LEU A 26 5.05 17.59 -1.23
C LEU A 26 4.85 18.94 -0.51
N PHE A 27 4.17 18.94 0.64
CA PHE A 27 4.06 20.15 1.48
C PHE A 27 5.41 20.58 2.03
N THR A 28 6.24 19.65 2.48
CA THR A 28 7.60 19.94 2.94
C THR A 28 8.45 20.55 1.83
N LEU A 29 8.39 19.97 0.61
CA LEU A 29 9.09 20.52 -0.55
C LEU A 29 8.59 21.93 -0.90
N LEU A 30 7.28 22.15 -0.89
CA LEU A 30 6.71 23.48 -1.11
C LEU A 30 7.18 24.49 -0.07
N ALA A 31 7.20 24.11 1.20
CA ALA A 31 7.69 24.98 2.29
C ALA A 31 9.18 25.29 2.15
N LEU A 32 10.00 24.32 1.75
CA LEU A 32 11.44 24.54 1.51
C LEU A 32 11.69 25.48 0.33
N PHE A 33 10.96 25.33 -0.78
CA PHE A 33 11.02 26.28 -1.90
C PHE A 33 10.61 27.69 -1.45
N PHE A 34 9.54 27.80 -0.69
CA PHE A 34 9.08 29.09 -0.18
C PHE A 34 10.13 29.73 0.74
N ALA A 35 10.70 28.99 1.68
CA ALA A 35 11.78 29.47 2.55
C ALA A 35 12.99 29.93 1.74
N ALA A 36 13.40 29.18 0.71
CA ALA A 36 14.50 29.57 -0.19
C ALA A 36 14.21 30.88 -0.93
N ILE A 37 12.97 31.08 -1.40
CA ILE A 37 12.53 32.32 -2.06
C ILE A 37 12.58 33.52 -1.12
N VAL A 38 12.22 33.31 0.16
CA VAL A 38 12.24 34.38 1.17
C VAL A 38 13.68 34.74 1.55
N LEU A 39 14.53 33.73 1.78
CA LEU A 39 15.92 33.93 2.26
C LEU A 39 16.85 34.48 1.16
N TRP A 40 16.71 34.01 -0.08
CA TRP A 40 17.57 34.39 -1.20
C TRP A 40 16.97 35.50 -2.08
N LYS A 41 17.07 36.76 -1.59
CA LYS A 41 16.47 37.93 -2.27
C LYS A 41 16.91 38.08 -3.73
N GLY A 42 18.19 37.82 -4.03
CA GLY A 42 18.72 37.91 -5.42
C GLY A 42 18.26 36.82 -6.38
N ALA A 43 17.79 35.67 -5.86
CA ALA A 43 17.37 34.51 -6.67
C ALA A 43 15.85 34.26 -6.61
N ARG A 44 15.06 35.19 -6.08
CA ARG A 44 13.61 35.00 -5.88
C ARG A 44 12.85 34.63 -7.14
N ARG A 45 13.11 35.35 -8.26
CA ARG A 45 12.43 35.11 -9.53
C ARG A 45 12.75 33.72 -10.11
N PRO A 46 14.02 33.30 -10.28
CA PRO A 46 14.32 31.97 -10.79
C PRO A 46 13.83 30.87 -9.84
N LEU A 47 13.93 31.03 -8.53
CA LEU A 47 13.40 30.04 -7.56
C LEU A 47 11.88 29.88 -7.65
N ALA A 48 11.13 30.96 -7.80
CA ALA A 48 9.69 30.91 -8.00
C ALA A 48 9.30 30.20 -9.30
N ILE A 49 10.01 30.51 -10.40
CA ILE A 49 9.81 29.82 -11.68
C ILE A 49 10.10 28.33 -11.54
N CYS A 50 11.23 27.95 -10.91
CA CYS A 50 11.57 26.55 -10.68
C CYS A 50 10.51 25.83 -9.83
N MET A 51 10.00 26.47 -8.77
CA MET A 51 8.94 25.91 -7.94
C MET A 51 7.68 25.63 -8.77
N VAL A 52 7.21 26.64 -9.51
CA VAL A 52 6.01 26.51 -10.34
C VAL A 52 6.21 25.42 -11.41
N ALA A 53 7.34 25.42 -12.10
CA ALA A 53 7.67 24.42 -13.11
C ALA A 53 7.73 23.00 -12.52
N PHE A 54 8.37 22.84 -11.36
CA PHE A 54 8.48 21.54 -10.67
C PHE A 54 7.10 20.96 -10.30
N PHE A 55 6.26 21.76 -9.63
CA PHE A 55 4.93 21.30 -9.26
C PHE A 55 4.00 21.11 -10.46
N TRP A 56 4.17 21.91 -11.51
CA TRP A 56 3.45 21.73 -12.76
C TRP A 56 3.86 20.42 -13.46
N LEU A 57 5.15 20.10 -13.55
CA LEU A 57 5.66 18.86 -14.13
C LEU A 57 5.22 17.63 -13.32
N LEU A 58 5.13 17.72 -11.99
CA LEU A 58 4.53 16.67 -11.17
C LEU A 58 3.04 16.51 -11.49
N ALA A 59 2.27 17.59 -11.43
CA ALA A 59 0.83 17.57 -11.63
C ALA A 59 0.42 17.18 -13.06
N SER A 60 1.22 17.50 -14.06
CA SER A 60 1.02 17.09 -15.46
C SER A 60 1.49 15.65 -15.77
N GLY A 61 2.15 14.99 -14.81
CA GLY A 61 2.57 13.59 -14.88
C GLY A 61 3.97 13.36 -15.44
N TRP A 62 4.63 14.39 -15.99
CA TRP A 62 5.95 14.23 -16.61
C TRP A 62 7.06 13.81 -15.63
N LEU A 63 7.03 14.31 -14.39
CA LEU A 63 7.92 13.86 -13.33
C LEU A 63 7.33 12.68 -12.54
N THR A 64 6.02 12.60 -12.41
CA THR A 64 5.35 11.52 -11.67
C THR A 64 5.52 10.17 -12.35
N ALA A 65 5.48 10.10 -13.69
CA ALA A 65 5.65 8.84 -14.41
C ALA A 65 7.03 8.19 -14.16
N PRO A 66 8.17 8.88 -14.28
CA PRO A 66 9.47 8.28 -13.95
C PRO A 66 9.61 7.94 -12.46
N LEU A 67 9.07 8.75 -11.53
CA LEU A 67 9.07 8.43 -10.11
C LEU A 67 8.33 7.12 -9.83
N LEU A 68 7.17 6.93 -10.45
CA LEU A 68 6.42 5.68 -10.34
C LEU A 68 7.17 4.49 -10.93
N ARG A 69 7.85 4.65 -12.07
CA ARG A 69 8.67 3.58 -12.66
C ARG A 69 9.81 3.14 -11.73
N LEU A 70 10.37 4.06 -10.96
CA LEU A 70 11.39 3.75 -9.95
C LEU A 70 10.80 3.05 -8.73
N ALA A 71 9.63 3.53 -8.23
CA ALA A 71 8.98 2.96 -7.05
C ALA A 71 8.32 1.61 -7.32
N GLN A 72 7.83 1.37 -8.54
CA GLN A 72 7.17 0.14 -8.96
C GLN A 72 7.82 -0.41 -10.24
N PRO A 73 9.05 -0.98 -10.15
CA PRO A 73 9.69 -1.62 -11.29
C PRO A 73 8.75 -2.69 -11.87
N HIS A 74 8.87 -2.94 -13.17
CA HIS A 74 7.98 -3.84 -13.91
C HIS A 74 7.95 -5.24 -13.26
N TRP A 75 7.04 -5.42 -12.33
CA TRP A 75 6.69 -6.72 -11.81
C TRP A 75 5.81 -7.40 -12.87
N ARG A 76 6.42 -8.27 -13.65
CA ARG A 76 5.62 -9.19 -14.46
C ARG A 76 5.06 -10.23 -13.49
N THR A 77 3.76 -10.18 -13.25
CA THR A 77 2.99 -11.22 -12.56
C THR A 77 2.85 -12.46 -13.46
N GLU A 78 3.92 -12.81 -14.21
CA GLU A 78 3.88 -13.90 -15.18
C GLU A 78 4.09 -15.28 -14.54
N THR A 79 4.57 -15.30 -13.28
CA THR A 79 4.71 -16.57 -12.57
C THR A 79 3.46 -16.81 -11.75
N PRO A 80 2.67 -17.86 -12.06
CA PRO A 80 1.55 -18.26 -11.20
C PRO A 80 2.05 -18.50 -9.77
N ALA A 81 1.25 -18.13 -8.77
CA ALA A 81 1.60 -18.44 -7.39
C ALA A 81 1.78 -19.95 -7.22
N THR A 82 2.89 -20.35 -6.63
CA THR A 82 3.15 -21.75 -6.31
C THR A 82 2.67 -22.01 -4.89
N PHE A 83 1.68 -22.87 -4.77
CA PHE A 83 1.15 -23.32 -3.49
C PHE A 83 1.88 -24.57 -3.03
N ALA A 84 2.12 -24.68 -1.73
CA ALA A 84 2.65 -25.87 -1.07
C ALA A 84 1.62 -26.40 -0.05
N PRO A 85 1.79 -27.61 0.51
CA PRO A 85 0.81 -28.19 1.42
C PRO A 85 0.36 -27.29 2.56
N ARG A 86 1.24 -26.40 3.05
CA ARG A 86 0.93 -25.37 4.05
C ARG A 86 1.39 -24.02 3.53
N THR A 87 0.44 -23.21 3.08
CA THR A 87 0.70 -21.89 2.47
C THR A 87 0.18 -20.77 3.34
N ALA A 88 1.04 -19.78 3.64
CA ALA A 88 0.64 -18.52 4.23
C ALA A 88 0.53 -17.44 3.16
N ILE A 89 -0.64 -16.79 3.09
CA ILE A 89 -0.93 -15.66 2.22
C ILE A 89 -0.88 -14.40 3.09
N ILE A 90 0.16 -13.61 2.94
CA ILE A 90 0.43 -12.43 3.77
C ILE A 90 -0.08 -11.21 3.02
N MET A 91 -1.09 -10.54 3.57
CA MET A 91 -1.66 -9.31 3.04
C MET A 91 -1.20 -8.11 3.89
N LEU A 92 -0.50 -7.15 3.27
CA LEU A 92 -0.06 -5.95 3.97
C LEU A 92 -1.15 -4.89 4.01
N GLY A 93 -1.21 -4.18 5.11
CA GLY A 93 -2.02 -3.00 5.29
C GLY A 93 -1.62 -1.85 4.36
N GLY A 94 -2.49 -0.87 4.25
CA GLY A 94 -2.30 0.30 3.38
C GLY A 94 -3.18 1.48 3.83
N GLY A 95 -3.49 1.54 5.11
CA GLY A 95 -4.29 2.58 5.72
C GLY A 95 -5.79 2.28 5.79
N THR A 96 -6.48 3.17 6.45
CA THR A 96 -7.94 3.21 6.55
C THR A 96 -8.44 4.62 6.27
N ILE A 97 -9.69 4.75 5.84
CA ILE A 97 -10.36 6.02 5.57
C ILE A 97 -11.75 6.01 6.21
N TYR A 98 -12.28 7.18 6.53
CA TYR A 98 -13.67 7.31 6.93
C TYR A 98 -14.56 7.51 5.70
N GLY A 99 -15.61 6.70 5.58
CA GLY A 99 -16.68 6.88 4.61
C GLY A 99 -17.61 8.06 4.97
N ASP A 100 -18.63 8.30 4.13
CA ASP A 100 -19.60 9.39 4.33
C ASP A 100 -20.45 9.22 5.60
N ASP A 101 -20.62 7.99 6.05
CA ASP A 101 -21.32 7.56 7.26
C ASP A 101 -20.41 7.55 8.52
N HIS A 102 -19.21 8.11 8.42
CA HIS A 102 -18.17 8.04 9.44
C HIS A 102 -17.75 6.60 9.83
N VAL A 103 -18.07 5.61 9.01
CA VAL A 103 -17.59 4.24 9.18
C VAL A 103 -16.18 4.11 8.62
N LEU A 104 -15.31 3.45 9.39
CA LEU A 104 -13.95 3.18 8.97
C LEU A 104 -13.94 2.08 7.92
N MET A 105 -13.24 2.32 6.80
CA MET A 105 -13.21 1.41 5.66
C MET A 105 -11.83 1.33 5.01
N PRO A 106 -11.53 0.23 4.28
CA PRO A 106 -10.30 0.13 3.49
C PRO A 106 -10.31 1.13 2.32
N PRO A 107 -9.19 1.80 2.02
CA PRO A 107 -9.05 2.56 0.77
C PRO A 107 -9.09 1.63 -0.45
N ARG A 108 -9.23 2.23 -1.63
CA ARG A 108 -9.40 1.50 -2.90
C ARG A 108 -8.28 0.48 -3.17
N ASP A 109 -7.04 0.86 -2.91
CA ASP A 109 -5.87 -0.01 -3.11
C ASP A 109 -5.92 -1.24 -2.20
N VAL A 110 -6.36 -1.05 -0.96
CA VAL A 110 -6.51 -2.13 0.01
C VAL A 110 -7.67 -3.04 -0.35
N LEU A 111 -8.76 -2.52 -0.93
CA LEU A 111 -9.84 -3.37 -1.47
C LEU A 111 -9.32 -4.31 -2.56
N ALA A 112 -8.37 -3.86 -3.40
CA ALA A 112 -7.71 -4.72 -4.38
C ALA A 112 -6.84 -5.80 -3.70
N ARG A 113 -6.12 -5.45 -2.61
CA ARG A 113 -5.34 -6.43 -1.82
C ARG A 113 -6.25 -7.48 -1.18
N ILE A 114 -7.36 -7.07 -0.61
CA ILE A 114 -8.37 -7.97 -0.03
C ILE A 114 -8.92 -8.92 -1.10
N ALA A 115 -9.24 -8.39 -2.30
CA ALA A 115 -9.72 -9.18 -3.41
C ALA A 115 -8.69 -10.24 -3.83
N ALA A 116 -7.46 -9.82 -4.09
CA ALA A 116 -6.37 -10.71 -4.46
C ALA A 116 -6.11 -11.78 -3.39
N SER A 117 -6.10 -11.39 -2.10
CA SER A 117 -5.88 -12.33 -1.00
C SER A 117 -6.95 -13.41 -0.95
N ALA A 118 -8.21 -13.06 -1.15
CA ALA A 118 -9.31 -14.04 -1.20
C ALA A 118 -9.24 -14.94 -2.45
N GLU A 119 -8.81 -14.41 -3.59
CA GLU A 119 -8.62 -15.18 -4.82
C GLU A 119 -7.49 -16.21 -4.69
N TYR A 120 -6.31 -15.78 -4.14
CA TYR A 120 -5.21 -16.69 -3.86
C TYR A 120 -5.56 -17.72 -2.79
N TYR A 121 -6.31 -17.33 -1.76
CA TYR A 121 -6.84 -18.27 -0.76
C TYR A 121 -7.73 -19.33 -1.41
N ALA A 122 -8.70 -18.93 -2.23
CA ALA A 122 -9.58 -19.84 -2.92
C ALA A 122 -8.81 -20.78 -3.89
N ALA A 123 -7.79 -20.26 -4.59
CA ALA A 123 -6.93 -21.06 -5.46
C ALA A 123 -6.11 -22.10 -4.66
N CYS A 124 -5.54 -21.68 -3.53
CA CYS A 124 -4.82 -22.55 -2.62
C CYS A 124 -5.71 -23.67 -2.07
N LYS A 125 -6.93 -23.37 -1.66
CA LYS A 125 -7.91 -24.37 -1.15
C LYS A 125 -8.38 -25.35 -2.24
N ARG A 126 -8.50 -24.90 -3.50
CA ARG A 126 -8.81 -25.81 -4.62
C ARG A 126 -7.69 -26.84 -4.88
N ALA A 127 -6.46 -26.53 -4.54
CA ALA A 127 -5.34 -27.45 -4.58
C ALA A 127 -5.29 -28.42 -3.36
N ALA A 128 -6.33 -28.43 -2.54
CA ALA A 128 -6.46 -29.26 -1.33
C ALA A 128 -5.37 -28.99 -0.27
N HIS A 129 -4.83 -27.75 -0.22
CA HIS A 129 -3.80 -27.34 0.73
C HIS A 129 -4.38 -26.69 2.00
N THR A 130 -3.58 -26.67 3.06
CA THR A 130 -3.86 -25.86 4.25
C THR A 130 -3.39 -24.43 3.99
N CYS A 131 -4.33 -23.49 3.98
CA CYS A 131 -4.08 -22.12 3.57
C CYS A 131 -4.58 -21.17 4.67
N HIS A 132 -3.73 -20.22 5.06
CA HIS A 132 -4.09 -19.15 5.99
C HIS A 132 -3.83 -17.79 5.36
N VAL A 133 -4.68 -16.81 5.68
CA VAL A 133 -4.50 -15.40 5.32
C VAL A 133 -4.01 -14.66 6.55
N ILE A 134 -2.78 -14.16 6.52
CA ILE A 134 -2.22 -13.30 7.57
C ILE A 134 -2.43 -11.85 7.14
N VAL A 135 -3.29 -11.12 7.83
CA VAL A 135 -3.54 -9.70 7.59
C VAL A 135 -2.65 -8.90 8.53
N SER A 136 -1.66 -8.22 7.98
CA SER A 136 -0.70 -7.44 8.78
C SER A 136 -0.89 -5.94 8.57
N GLY A 137 -1.37 -5.27 9.62
CA GLY A 137 -1.60 -3.84 9.63
C GLY A 137 -2.20 -3.35 10.95
N GLY A 138 -1.44 -2.56 11.70
CA GLY A 138 -1.84 -1.97 12.97
C GLY A 138 -2.64 -0.68 12.81
N ASN A 139 -2.32 0.33 13.61
CA ASN A 139 -3.04 1.61 13.61
C ASN A 139 -2.10 2.82 13.54
N PRO A 140 -1.33 3.00 12.45
CA PRO A 140 -0.41 4.14 12.30
C PRO A 140 -1.16 5.47 12.25
N GLN A 141 -2.39 5.48 11.76
CA GLN A 141 -3.24 6.66 11.59
C GLN A 141 -3.99 7.04 12.88
N ARG A 142 -3.93 6.22 13.95
CA ARG A 142 -4.63 6.41 15.23
C ARG A 142 -6.14 6.53 15.08
N HIS A 143 -6.72 5.77 14.14
CA HIS A 143 -8.16 5.65 13.98
C HIS A 143 -8.78 4.77 15.07
N ARG A 144 -10.11 4.58 15.04
CA ARG A 144 -10.86 3.81 16.05
C ARG A 144 -10.53 2.32 16.06
N ALA A 145 -10.07 1.78 14.93
CA ALA A 145 -9.70 0.38 14.78
C ALA A 145 -8.38 0.25 14.01
N THR A 146 -7.74 -0.90 14.12
CA THR A 146 -6.56 -1.23 13.33
C THR A 146 -6.93 -1.50 11.87
N GLU A 147 -5.92 -1.48 11.00
CA GLU A 147 -6.11 -1.86 9.60
C GLU A 147 -6.60 -3.30 9.48
N ALA A 148 -5.95 -4.24 10.18
CA ALA A 148 -6.29 -5.65 10.14
C ALA A 148 -7.74 -5.90 10.61
N ASP A 149 -8.17 -5.26 11.70
CA ASP A 149 -9.55 -5.38 12.19
C ASP A 149 -10.57 -4.79 11.21
N THR A 150 -10.22 -3.66 10.57
CA THR A 150 -11.07 -3.00 9.57
C THR A 150 -11.23 -3.85 8.31
N TYR A 151 -10.21 -4.63 7.93
CA TYR A 151 -10.23 -5.44 6.71
C TYR A 151 -10.91 -6.80 6.89
N LEU A 152 -10.95 -7.32 8.12
CA LEU A 152 -11.54 -8.61 8.44
C LEU A 152 -12.97 -8.82 7.90
N PRO A 153 -13.94 -7.89 8.07
CA PRO A 153 -15.30 -8.06 7.54
C PRO A 153 -15.34 -8.21 6.01
N TYR A 154 -14.38 -7.61 5.31
CA TYR A 154 -14.30 -7.68 3.85
C TYR A 154 -13.77 -9.02 3.35
N LEU A 155 -12.82 -9.65 4.07
CA LEU A 155 -12.34 -11.00 3.79
C LEU A 155 -13.45 -12.04 4.08
N LEU A 156 -14.18 -11.89 5.19
CA LEU A 156 -15.30 -12.77 5.52
C LEU A 156 -16.39 -12.73 4.45
N ARG A 157 -16.73 -11.53 3.94
CA ARG A 157 -17.69 -11.39 2.82
C ARG A 157 -17.20 -12.04 1.53
N ARG A 158 -15.89 -12.23 1.36
CA ARG A 158 -15.27 -12.95 0.24
C ARG A 158 -15.03 -14.43 0.53
N GLN A 159 -15.75 -14.97 1.53
CA GLN A 159 -15.76 -16.39 1.87
C GLN A 159 -14.41 -16.94 2.36
N VAL A 160 -13.55 -16.11 2.92
CA VAL A 160 -12.38 -16.57 3.68
C VAL A 160 -12.86 -16.87 5.11
N PRO A 161 -12.84 -18.14 5.59
CA PRO A 161 -13.33 -18.48 6.92
C PRO A 161 -12.53 -17.78 8.02
N ARG A 162 -13.19 -17.39 9.11
CA ARG A 162 -12.51 -16.73 10.24
C ARG A 162 -11.38 -17.56 10.83
N ALA A 163 -11.53 -18.89 10.85
CA ALA A 163 -10.53 -19.82 11.36
C ALA A 163 -9.23 -19.81 10.56
N ASP A 164 -9.29 -19.46 9.27
CA ASP A 164 -8.13 -19.41 8.37
C ASP A 164 -7.53 -17.99 8.27
N ILE A 165 -8.03 -17.01 9.07
CA ILE A 165 -7.53 -15.63 9.10
C ILE A 165 -6.78 -15.37 10.41
N VAL A 166 -5.51 -14.95 10.27
CA VAL A 166 -4.66 -14.47 11.37
C VAL A 166 -4.53 -12.96 11.24
N LEU A 167 -4.83 -12.22 12.32
CA LEU A 167 -4.70 -10.76 12.36
C LEU A 167 -3.42 -10.38 13.11
N GLU A 168 -2.55 -9.63 12.45
CA GLU A 168 -1.45 -8.90 13.05
C GLU A 168 -1.86 -7.43 13.05
N ASN A 169 -2.17 -6.87 14.20
CA ASN A 169 -2.78 -5.56 14.36
C ASN A 169 -1.94 -4.58 15.23
N SER A 170 -0.65 -4.84 15.38
CA SER A 170 0.25 -4.02 16.21
C SER A 170 1.25 -3.19 15.42
N SER A 171 1.55 -3.56 14.17
CA SER A 171 2.53 -2.90 13.33
C SER A 171 2.11 -1.47 12.90
N ARG A 172 3.10 -0.57 12.80
CA ARG A 172 2.93 0.82 12.34
C ARG A 172 3.73 1.15 11.10
N THR A 173 4.65 0.27 10.71
CA THR A 173 5.54 0.43 9.57
C THR A 173 5.65 -0.89 8.82
N THR A 174 6.11 -0.86 7.56
CA THR A 174 6.32 -2.08 6.77
C THR A 174 7.41 -2.96 7.40
N TYR A 175 8.42 -2.36 8.03
CA TYR A 175 9.41 -3.09 8.81
C TYR A 175 8.79 -3.87 9.98
N GLU A 176 7.90 -3.22 10.74
CA GLU A 176 7.18 -3.88 11.84
C GLU A 176 6.22 -4.96 11.33
N ASN A 177 5.57 -4.76 10.18
CA ASN A 177 4.79 -5.82 9.52
C ASN A 177 5.65 -7.06 9.29
N ALA A 178 6.82 -6.90 8.65
CA ALA A 178 7.72 -8.02 8.36
C ALA A 178 8.21 -8.71 9.65
N ARG A 179 8.60 -7.92 10.66
CA ARG A 179 9.04 -8.44 11.97
C ARG A 179 7.93 -9.24 12.67
N ASN A 180 6.74 -8.67 12.75
CA ASN A 180 5.63 -9.30 13.50
C ASN A 180 5.10 -10.54 12.76
N VAL A 181 5.02 -10.49 11.42
CA VAL A 181 4.69 -11.66 10.60
C VAL A 181 5.75 -12.74 10.76
N SER A 182 7.05 -12.40 10.80
CA SER A 182 8.13 -13.37 11.08
C SER A 182 7.90 -14.08 12.39
N SER A 183 7.53 -13.36 13.45
CA SER A 183 7.21 -13.95 14.76
C SER A 183 6.02 -14.89 14.71
N ILE A 184 4.96 -14.55 13.96
CA ILE A 184 3.79 -15.42 13.76
C ILE A 184 4.21 -16.70 13.02
N LEU A 185 5.04 -16.59 11.99
CA LEU A 185 5.48 -17.72 11.17
C LEU A 185 6.42 -18.68 11.94
N GLN A 186 7.22 -18.19 12.90
CA GLN A 186 8.07 -19.02 13.75
C GLN A 186 7.26 -20.00 14.63
N GLY A 187 6.05 -19.63 15.03
CA GLY A 187 5.12 -20.50 15.76
C GLY A 187 4.38 -21.52 14.90
N SER A 188 4.53 -21.46 13.58
CA SER A 188 3.80 -22.31 12.62
C SER A 188 4.70 -22.70 11.47
N ARG A 189 4.63 -23.95 11.02
CA ARG A 189 5.42 -24.41 9.86
C ARG A 189 4.64 -24.15 8.57
N TYR A 190 5.09 -23.20 7.77
CA TYR A 190 4.61 -22.98 6.40
C TYR A 190 5.69 -23.40 5.40
N ASP A 191 5.24 -24.00 4.29
CA ASP A 191 6.11 -24.52 3.23
C ASP A 191 6.20 -23.50 2.06
N SER A 192 5.22 -22.59 1.97
CA SER A 192 5.19 -21.50 0.99
C SER A 192 4.64 -20.22 1.61
N LEU A 193 5.24 -19.09 1.23
CA LEU A 193 4.83 -17.75 1.65
C LEU A 193 4.48 -16.92 0.40
N ILE A 194 3.32 -16.31 0.38
CA ILE A 194 2.86 -15.41 -0.67
C ILE A 194 2.65 -14.05 -0.05
N LEU A 195 3.28 -13.00 -0.60
CA LEU A 195 3.16 -11.63 -0.14
C LEU A 195 2.30 -10.81 -1.09
N ILE A 196 1.19 -10.28 -0.60
CA ILE A 196 0.24 -9.48 -1.39
C ILE A 196 0.27 -8.03 -0.92
N THR A 197 0.61 -7.14 -1.84
CA THR A 197 0.54 -5.69 -1.66
C THR A 197 0.46 -4.98 -3.01
N SER A 198 0.41 -3.64 -3.02
CA SER A 198 0.46 -2.83 -4.24
C SER A 198 1.86 -2.81 -4.86
N ALA A 199 1.95 -2.63 -6.18
CA ALA A 199 3.22 -2.63 -6.92
C ALA A 199 4.25 -1.64 -6.34
N TYR A 200 3.81 -0.45 -5.93
CA TYR A 200 4.68 0.59 -5.38
C TYR A 200 5.27 0.23 -4.01
N GLN A 201 4.56 -0.54 -3.19
CA GLN A 201 5.02 -0.96 -1.86
C GLN A 201 5.87 -2.24 -1.90
N MET A 202 5.72 -3.07 -2.92
CA MET A 202 6.35 -4.39 -3.01
C MET A 202 7.88 -4.36 -2.88
N PRO A 203 8.64 -3.45 -3.53
CA PRO A 203 10.10 -3.43 -3.39
C PRO A 203 10.56 -3.25 -1.94
N ARG A 204 9.96 -2.28 -1.22
CA ARG A 204 10.30 -2.03 0.19
C ARG A 204 9.84 -3.19 1.07
N ALA A 205 8.67 -3.73 0.83
CA ALA A 205 8.16 -4.88 1.59
C ALA A 205 9.10 -6.09 1.47
N LEU A 206 9.57 -6.42 0.27
CA LEU A 206 10.52 -7.53 0.09
C LEU A 206 11.85 -7.30 0.80
N LEU A 207 12.39 -6.07 0.79
CA LEU A 207 13.60 -5.75 1.56
C LEU A 207 13.40 -6.01 3.05
N ASP A 208 12.27 -5.56 3.60
CA ASP A 208 11.92 -5.76 5.02
C ASP A 208 11.73 -7.26 5.34
N PHE A 209 11.00 -8.02 4.51
CA PHE A 209 10.80 -9.46 4.72
C PHE A 209 12.10 -10.25 4.60
N HIS A 210 12.95 -9.97 3.61
CA HIS A 210 14.26 -10.61 3.48
C HIS A 210 15.17 -10.33 4.68
N ARG A 211 15.05 -9.17 5.31
CA ARG A 211 15.78 -8.83 6.53
C ARG A 211 15.49 -9.79 7.67
N PHE A 212 14.26 -10.33 7.75
CA PHE A 212 13.87 -11.34 8.74
C PHE A 212 14.00 -12.78 8.24
N GLY A 213 14.77 -13.01 7.16
CA GLY A 213 15.00 -14.35 6.59
C GLY A 213 13.81 -14.94 5.86
N LEU A 214 12.80 -14.14 5.54
CA LEU A 214 11.62 -14.57 4.82
C LEU A 214 11.74 -14.22 3.33
N ALA A 215 11.53 -15.20 2.45
CA ALA A 215 11.56 -15.04 1.00
C ALA A 215 10.17 -15.33 0.39
N PRO A 216 9.16 -14.47 0.59
CA PRO A 216 7.83 -14.71 0.06
C PRO A 216 7.77 -14.50 -1.45
N GLN A 217 6.87 -15.22 -2.13
CA GLN A 217 6.54 -14.98 -3.52
C GLN A 217 5.74 -13.67 -3.63
N PRO A 218 6.19 -12.67 -4.40
CA PRO A 218 5.51 -11.39 -4.53
C PRO A 218 4.31 -11.50 -5.46
N MET A 219 3.12 -11.09 -4.98
CA MET A 219 1.89 -11.01 -5.76
C MET A 219 1.32 -9.59 -5.69
N ILE A 220 1.22 -8.95 -6.84
CA ILE A 220 0.77 -7.57 -6.94
C ILE A 220 -0.74 -7.51 -7.04
N SER A 221 -1.37 -6.78 -6.12
CA SER A 221 -2.83 -6.57 -6.13
C SER A 221 -3.27 -5.49 -7.11
N ASN A 222 -2.47 -4.44 -7.26
CA ASN A 222 -2.75 -3.29 -8.10
C ASN A 222 -1.47 -2.48 -8.36
N ALA A 223 -1.49 -1.70 -9.42
CA ALA A 223 -0.48 -0.71 -9.75
C ALA A 223 -1.14 0.65 -9.99
N ILE A 224 -0.38 1.73 -9.78
CA ILE A 224 -0.83 3.09 -10.07
C ILE A 224 -0.04 3.65 -11.25
N GLY A 225 -0.68 4.55 -12.00
CA GLY A 225 -0.08 5.19 -13.17
C GLY A 225 -0.21 6.71 -13.12
N ALA A 226 0.68 7.40 -13.82
CA ALA A 226 0.55 8.82 -14.08
C ALA A 226 -0.15 9.06 -15.43
N ARG A 227 -1.02 10.06 -15.47
CA ARG A 227 -1.66 10.52 -16.70
C ARG A 227 -0.86 11.70 -17.27
N LEU A 228 -0.14 11.45 -18.36
CA LEU A 228 0.62 12.49 -19.06
C LEU A 228 -0.32 13.49 -19.73
N GLY A 229 -0.01 14.76 -19.64
CA GLY A 229 -0.77 15.83 -20.30
C GLY A 229 -0.22 17.21 -19.99
N VAL A 230 -0.88 18.24 -20.50
CA VAL A 230 -0.54 19.64 -20.21
C VAL A 230 -1.26 20.14 -18.97
N LEU A 231 -2.50 19.68 -18.76
CA LEU A 231 -3.32 20.12 -17.63
C LEU A 231 -2.88 19.45 -16.32
N PRO A 232 -2.67 20.24 -15.26
CA PRO A 232 -2.39 19.72 -13.92
C PRO A 232 -3.52 18.83 -13.40
N ARG A 233 -3.16 17.69 -12.78
CA ARG A 233 -4.09 16.72 -12.20
C ARG A 233 -3.72 16.42 -10.76
N TYR A 234 -4.69 16.46 -9.89
CA TYR A 234 -4.50 16.09 -8.48
C TYR A 234 -4.02 14.63 -8.32
N ASP A 235 -4.56 13.70 -9.12
CA ASP A 235 -4.20 12.27 -9.06
C ASP A 235 -2.71 12.05 -9.32
N ASN A 236 -2.09 12.85 -10.21
CA ASN A 236 -0.64 12.76 -10.45
C ASN A 236 0.16 13.22 -9.22
N LEU A 237 -0.26 14.30 -8.54
CA LEU A 237 0.39 14.74 -7.30
C LEU A 237 0.25 13.69 -6.19
N ALA A 238 -0.93 13.08 -6.04
CA ALA A 238 -1.14 12.00 -5.08
C ALA A 238 -0.25 10.78 -5.40
N SER A 239 -0.13 10.43 -6.67
CA SER A 239 0.74 9.33 -7.12
C SER A 239 2.22 9.66 -6.94
N ALA A 240 2.65 10.91 -7.14
CA ALA A 240 4.02 11.36 -6.87
C ALA A 240 4.37 11.26 -5.38
N GLU A 241 3.44 11.66 -4.51
CA GLU A 241 3.60 11.55 -3.04
C GLU A 241 3.82 10.08 -2.62
N ILE A 242 3.01 9.15 -3.15
CA ILE A 242 3.15 7.72 -2.89
C ILE A 242 4.52 7.22 -3.38
N ALA A 243 4.91 7.56 -4.61
CA ALA A 243 6.21 7.15 -5.17
C ALA A 243 7.38 7.67 -4.34
N LEU A 244 7.36 8.95 -3.96
CA LEU A 244 8.40 9.55 -3.13
C LEU A 244 8.46 8.90 -1.74
N HIS A 245 7.31 8.62 -1.13
CA HIS A 245 7.25 7.93 0.17
C HIS A 245 7.95 6.56 0.11
N GLU A 246 7.67 5.77 -0.91
CA GLU A 246 8.29 4.45 -1.06
C GLU A 246 9.79 4.53 -1.38
N LEU A 247 10.19 5.44 -2.27
CA LEU A 247 11.61 5.65 -2.61
C LEU A 247 12.42 6.14 -1.40
N ILE A 248 11.87 7.04 -0.60
CA ILE A 248 12.49 7.48 0.67
C ILE A 248 12.59 6.32 1.65
N GLY A 249 11.53 5.51 1.78
CA GLY A 249 11.55 4.32 2.63
C GLY A 249 12.60 3.30 2.22
N ILE A 250 12.78 3.06 0.92
CA ILE A 250 13.86 2.20 0.37
C ILE A 250 15.23 2.80 0.68
N ALA A 251 15.42 4.09 0.46
CA ALA A 251 16.68 4.78 0.77
C ALA A 251 17.00 4.70 2.27
N GLN A 252 16.00 4.93 3.12
CA GLN A 252 16.13 4.81 4.58
C GLN A 252 16.54 3.39 5.00
N PHE A 253 15.97 2.35 4.40
CA PHE A 253 16.36 0.97 4.65
C PHE A 253 17.86 0.75 4.36
N HIS A 254 18.34 1.21 3.21
CA HIS A 254 19.77 1.07 2.85
C HIS A 254 20.70 1.86 3.77
N VAL A 255 20.30 3.08 4.19
CA VAL A 255 21.07 3.87 5.17
C VAL A 255 21.16 3.13 6.51
N TYR A 256 20.02 2.67 7.06
CA TYR A 256 20.01 1.97 8.34
C TYR A 256 20.83 0.68 8.31
N ARG A 257 20.78 -0.06 7.18
CA ARG A 257 21.63 -1.22 6.98
C ARG A 257 23.11 -0.85 6.94
N ALA A 258 23.49 0.26 6.28
CA ALA A 258 24.89 0.69 6.15
C ALA A 258 25.48 1.15 7.49
N ILE A 259 24.68 1.77 8.36
CA ILE A 259 25.12 2.22 9.70
C ILE A 259 24.93 1.16 10.80
N GLY A 260 24.47 -0.05 10.45
CA GLY A 260 24.30 -1.15 11.42
C GLY A 260 23.15 -0.96 12.42
N TRP A 261 22.14 -0.21 12.07
CA TRP A 261 20.99 0.04 12.96
C TRP A 261 19.98 -1.11 12.98
N PHE A 262 20.17 -2.12 12.14
CA PHE A 262 19.42 -3.37 12.18
C PHE A 262 20.31 -4.62 12.09
#